data_dd2248874cfa2e07c8a9cd785b1a5add
#
_entry.id   dd2248874cfa2e07c8a9cd785b1a5add
#
_cell.length_a   1.000
_cell.length_b   1.000
_cell.length_c   1.000
_cell.angle_alpha   90.00
_cell.angle_beta   90.00
_cell.angle_gamma   90.00
#
_symmetry.space_group_name_H-M   'P 1'
#
loop_
_entity.id
_entity.type
_entity.pdbx_description
1 polymer ?
#
loop_
_entity_poly.entity_id
_entity_poly.type
_entity_poly.pdbx_seq_one_letter_code
_entity_poly.pdbx_strand_id
1 'polypeptide(L)'
;IANALDIESKGITLLSPVFDLDFGQEAMASAMLGLSKILGIPKPFCAKALLSGAMAVRRHTAAVEKQGKALLATLRPDDKVLVLITRNYGVSDPILNMGIPELLLERGYKVITLSHLPGHALDISDEYDNLYYPFGQHILSGAKLIAHHPNLYAVYLTNHGCGPDTMLSHLFKQEMGDKPYLQIEVDEHFSNVGVITRIEAFLNSLQHRPAVALPTDFNIEQVDIHPCRLAQTPSPNVPLYLPAMGAYTPYLAAYFKQQGADPYELPHLTDDILSLGRAETSAKEYLPFPALLGSILAERKNDQTDAQFLIPQTQGAEADGQYARVIRAVLDRRGNQSAKLVSPMLETLPATAQNRDALFRALLAGDILYAAPVDQRADMAAQWDALPGWEQLHTAAREIGALLTKGRRIAAVGTPLCLTELD
;
A
#
# COMPACT_ATOMS: atom_id res chain seq x y z
N ILE A 1 -15.77 9.44 16.29
CA ILE A 1 -15.98 8.90 17.68
C ILE A 1 -16.18 10.05 18.65
N ALA A 2 -15.25 11.02 18.76
CA ALA A 2 -15.33 12.12 19.71
C ALA A 2 -16.66 12.88 19.64
N ASN A 3 -17.07 13.28 18.41
CA ASN A 3 -18.33 13.97 18.18
C ASN A 3 -19.57 13.09 18.48
N ALA A 4 -19.51 11.80 18.09
CA ALA A 4 -20.63 10.87 18.32
C ALA A 4 -20.86 10.56 19.82
N LEU A 5 -19.81 10.64 20.63
CA LEU A 5 -19.88 10.40 22.08
C LEU A 5 -20.04 11.68 22.88
N ASP A 6 -20.04 12.85 22.22
CA ASP A 6 -20.13 14.16 22.85
C ASP A 6 -19.17 14.33 24.02
N ILE A 7 -17.90 14.03 23.74
CA ILE A 7 -16.82 13.94 24.75
C ILE A 7 -16.60 15.31 25.43
N GLU A 8 -16.66 16.39 24.66
CA GLU A 8 -16.38 17.74 25.16
C GLU A 8 -17.44 18.21 26.18
N SER A 9 -18.72 17.93 25.93
CA SER A 9 -19.81 18.30 26.87
C SER A 9 -19.72 17.57 28.21
N LYS A 10 -19.07 16.40 28.22
CA LYS A 10 -18.82 15.60 29.42
C LYS A 10 -17.58 16.04 30.20
N GLY A 11 -16.94 17.13 29.82
CA GLY A 11 -15.74 17.62 30.50
C GLY A 11 -14.50 16.73 30.34
N ILE A 12 -14.50 15.85 29.35
CA ILE A 12 -13.38 14.95 29.06
C ILE A 12 -12.43 15.63 28.08
N THR A 13 -11.16 15.72 28.43
CA THR A 13 -10.12 16.25 27.54
C THR A 13 -9.67 15.17 26.60
N LEU A 14 -9.89 15.36 25.27
CA LEU A 14 -9.39 14.49 24.23
C LEU A 14 -7.95 14.90 23.87
N LEU A 15 -7.02 13.96 24.02
CA LEU A 15 -5.65 14.11 23.55
C LEU A 15 -5.50 13.40 22.20
N SER A 16 -5.16 14.17 21.16
CA SER A 16 -4.99 13.64 19.80
C SER A 16 -3.60 14.02 19.24
N PRO A 17 -2.50 13.53 19.82
CA PRO A 17 -1.18 13.76 19.27
C PRO A 17 -1.03 13.00 17.95
N VAL A 18 -0.46 13.65 16.95
CA VAL A 18 -0.09 13.02 15.69
C VAL A 18 1.36 12.57 15.78
N PHE A 19 1.59 11.28 15.65
CA PHE A 19 2.91 10.68 15.53
C PHE A 19 3.15 10.36 14.06
N ASP A 20 3.99 11.15 13.43
CA ASP A 20 4.38 10.93 12.04
C ASP A 20 5.72 10.18 12.01
N LEU A 21 5.70 8.97 11.46
CA LEU A 21 6.87 8.10 11.40
C LEU A 21 7.82 8.50 10.25
N ASP A 22 7.30 9.16 9.21
CA ASP A 22 8.08 9.56 8.04
C ASP A 22 9.04 10.71 8.33
N PHE A 23 8.66 11.59 9.28
CA PHE A 23 9.53 12.68 9.74
C PHE A 23 10.50 12.27 10.84
N GLY A 24 10.61 10.97 11.13
CA GLY A 24 11.61 10.39 11.99
C GLY A 24 11.45 10.68 13.48
N GLN A 25 12.53 10.41 14.23
CA GLN A 25 12.51 10.48 15.70
C GLN A 25 12.26 11.88 16.25
N GLU A 26 12.64 12.93 15.53
CA GLU A 26 12.43 14.32 15.94
C GLU A 26 10.95 14.69 15.95
N ALA A 27 10.19 14.27 14.95
CA ALA A 27 8.74 14.49 14.90
C ALA A 27 8.02 13.75 16.03
N MET A 28 8.40 12.50 16.30
CA MET A 28 7.87 11.74 17.43
C MET A 28 8.19 12.42 18.78
N ALA A 29 9.42 12.87 18.96
CA ALA A 29 9.81 13.60 20.17
C ALA A 29 9.03 14.90 20.31
N SER A 30 8.83 15.64 19.22
CA SER A 30 8.07 16.89 19.19
C SER A 30 6.61 16.66 19.59
N ALA A 31 5.95 15.64 19.04
CA ALA A 31 4.58 15.26 19.39
C ALA A 31 4.44 14.92 20.89
N MET A 32 5.35 14.10 21.42
CA MET A 32 5.38 13.77 22.85
C MET A 32 5.65 14.98 23.74
N LEU A 33 6.57 15.85 23.34
CA LEU A 33 6.86 17.09 24.09
C LEU A 33 5.71 18.09 24.01
N GLY A 34 4.91 18.07 22.95
CA GLY A 34 3.66 18.83 22.82
C GLY A 34 2.65 18.50 23.91
N LEU A 35 2.54 17.22 24.28
CA LEU A 35 1.68 16.77 25.36
C LEU A 35 2.06 17.34 26.73
N SER A 36 3.32 17.71 26.95
CA SER A 36 3.81 18.24 28.21
C SER A 36 3.02 19.46 28.69
N LYS A 37 2.63 20.35 27.77
CA LYS A 37 1.82 21.54 28.07
C LYS A 37 0.39 21.18 28.48
N ILE A 38 -0.22 20.23 27.77
CA ILE A 38 -1.62 19.82 27.98
C ILE A 38 -1.76 19.08 29.31
N LEU A 39 -0.80 18.20 29.59
CA LEU A 39 -0.81 17.36 30.80
C LEU A 39 -0.18 18.06 32.02
N GLY A 40 0.41 19.23 31.88
CA GLY A 40 1.15 19.90 32.96
C GLY A 40 2.40 19.14 33.43
N ILE A 41 2.95 18.26 32.59
CA ILE A 41 4.12 17.42 32.92
C ILE A 41 5.40 18.11 32.39
N PRO A 42 6.45 18.27 33.22
CA PRO A 42 7.70 18.87 32.73
C PRO A 42 8.33 18.07 31.59
N LYS A 43 8.84 18.76 30.55
CA LYS A 43 9.44 18.14 29.36
C LYS A 43 10.45 17.01 29.64
N PRO A 44 11.35 17.10 30.65
CA PRO A 44 12.29 16.03 30.95
C PRO A 44 11.59 14.69 31.30
N PHE A 45 10.44 14.75 31.94
CA PHE A 45 9.66 13.54 32.27
C PHE A 45 9.01 12.93 31.01
N CYS A 46 8.51 13.75 30.08
CA CYS A 46 8.02 13.28 28.80
C CYS A 46 9.13 12.63 27.97
N ALA A 47 10.31 13.23 27.91
CA ALA A 47 11.46 12.64 27.23
C ALA A 47 11.90 11.30 27.86
N LYS A 48 11.93 11.22 29.20
CA LYS A 48 12.22 9.98 29.93
C LYS A 48 11.18 8.91 29.66
N ALA A 49 9.89 9.27 29.60
CA ALA A 49 8.80 8.34 29.31
C ALA A 49 8.94 7.78 27.87
N LEU A 50 9.21 8.62 26.88
CA LEU A 50 9.46 8.21 25.50
C LEU A 50 10.63 7.22 25.40
N LEU A 51 11.77 7.56 26.01
CA LEU A 51 12.94 6.68 26.01
C LEU A 51 12.65 5.35 26.72
N SER A 52 11.98 5.41 27.87
CA SER A 52 11.61 4.20 28.62
C SER A 52 10.66 3.31 27.83
N GLY A 53 9.68 3.89 27.12
CA GLY A 53 8.77 3.18 26.24
C GLY A 53 9.51 2.50 25.07
N ALA A 54 10.38 3.23 24.38
CA ALA A 54 11.20 2.67 23.31
C ALA A 54 12.09 1.51 23.77
N MET A 55 12.71 1.63 24.96
CA MET A 55 13.49 0.56 25.56
C MET A 55 12.65 -0.65 25.97
N ALA A 56 11.41 -0.42 26.44
CA ALA A 56 10.48 -1.50 26.79
C ALA A 56 10.06 -2.29 25.54
N VAL A 57 9.71 -1.61 24.45
CA VAL A 57 9.39 -2.25 23.16
C VAL A 57 10.57 -3.10 22.67
N ARG A 58 11.78 -2.53 22.62
CA ARG A 58 12.99 -3.27 22.18
C ARG A 58 13.24 -4.54 23.01
N ARG A 59 13.10 -4.43 24.36
CA ARG A 59 13.27 -5.58 25.25
C ARG A 59 12.20 -6.64 25.03
N HIS A 60 10.96 -6.22 24.80
CA HIS A 60 9.85 -7.13 24.51
C HIS A 60 10.09 -7.87 23.18
N THR A 61 10.38 -7.16 22.12
CA THR A 61 10.69 -7.76 20.78
C THR A 61 11.81 -8.78 20.90
N ALA A 62 12.95 -8.40 21.50
CA ALA A 62 14.07 -9.32 21.66
C ALA A 62 13.72 -10.56 22.52
N ALA A 63 12.86 -10.42 23.54
CA ALA A 63 12.43 -11.55 24.34
C ALA A 63 11.52 -12.51 23.57
N VAL A 64 10.60 -11.99 22.76
CA VAL A 64 9.69 -12.79 21.92
C VAL A 64 10.47 -13.50 20.82
N GLU A 65 11.36 -12.83 20.12
CA GLU A 65 12.23 -13.44 19.10
C GLU A 65 13.13 -14.54 19.71
N LYS A 66 13.65 -14.32 20.93
CA LYS A 66 14.42 -15.35 21.64
C LYS A 66 13.60 -16.60 21.95
N GLN A 67 12.33 -16.43 22.32
CA GLN A 67 11.41 -17.56 22.52
C GLN A 67 11.15 -18.30 21.19
N GLY A 68 10.92 -17.58 20.12
CA GLY A 68 10.78 -18.16 18.80
C GLY A 68 12.01 -18.96 18.36
N LYS A 69 13.20 -18.40 18.50
CA LYS A 69 14.46 -19.08 18.21
C LYS A 69 14.64 -20.35 19.06
N ALA A 70 14.30 -20.31 20.34
CA ALA A 70 14.36 -21.47 21.23
C ALA A 70 13.38 -22.57 20.78
N LEU A 71 12.16 -22.22 20.38
CA LEU A 71 11.19 -23.18 19.83
C LEU A 71 11.71 -23.82 18.54
N LEU A 72 12.17 -23.02 17.58
CA LEU A 72 12.68 -23.50 16.30
C LEU A 72 13.83 -24.47 16.46
N ALA A 73 14.72 -24.26 17.44
CA ALA A 73 15.82 -25.15 17.75
C ALA A 73 15.38 -26.54 18.28
N THR A 74 14.13 -26.69 18.73
CA THR A 74 13.58 -27.96 19.23
C THR A 74 12.74 -28.74 18.21
N LEU A 75 12.62 -28.22 16.99
CA LEU A 75 11.78 -28.86 15.97
C LEU A 75 12.36 -30.18 15.50
N ARG A 76 11.47 -31.09 15.14
CA ARG A 76 11.77 -32.33 14.46
C ARG A 76 11.39 -32.20 12.96
N PRO A 77 11.96 -33.01 12.07
CA PRO A 77 11.67 -32.95 10.64
C PRO A 77 10.18 -33.07 10.27
N ASP A 78 9.39 -33.73 11.08
CA ASP A 78 7.95 -33.93 10.90
C ASP A 78 7.07 -32.85 11.57
N ASP A 79 7.64 -32.02 12.42
CA ASP A 79 6.88 -30.94 13.08
C ASP A 79 6.35 -29.93 12.05
N LYS A 80 5.14 -29.45 12.29
CA LYS A 80 4.49 -28.38 11.53
C LYS A 80 4.20 -27.23 12.50
N VAL A 81 4.78 -26.08 12.26
CA VAL A 81 4.58 -24.87 13.07
C VAL A 81 3.72 -23.89 12.31
N LEU A 82 2.63 -23.47 12.91
CA LEU A 82 1.74 -22.47 12.34
C LEU A 82 2.15 -21.08 12.84
N VAL A 83 2.38 -20.19 11.89
CA VAL A 83 2.75 -18.81 12.17
C VAL A 83 1.52 -17.94 11.94
N LEU A 84 0.97 -17.40 13.03
CA LEU A 84 -0.13 -16.45 12.96
C LEU A 84 0.41 -15.10 12.45
N ILE A 85 -0.10 -14.68 11.32
CA ILE A 85 0.23 -13.42 10.69
C ILE A 85 -1.01 -12.54 10.75
N THR A 86 -0.89 -11.41 11.41
CA THR A 86 -1.91 -10.37 11.48
C THR A 86 -1.27 -9.09 12.00
N ARG A 87 -2.03 -8.02 12.07
CA ARG A 87 -1.59 -6.79 12.74
C ARG A 87 -1.43 -7.03 14.25
N ASN A 88 -0.55 -6.29 14.89
CA ASN A 88 -0.19 -6.50 16.31
C ASN A 88 -1.40 -6.58 17.25
N TYR A 89 -2.44 -5.78 17.02
CA TYR A 89 -3.65 -5.80 17.83
C TYR A 89 -4.44 -7.11 17.68
N GLY A 90 -4.43 -7.73 16.48
CA GLY A 90 -5.10 -9.01 16.24
C GLY A 90 -4.37 -10.21 16.85
N VAL A 91 -3.09 -10.07 17.23
CA VAL A 91 -2.33 -11.18 17.81
C VAL A 91 -2.85 -11.55 19.20
N SER A 92 -3.12 -10.56 20.03
CA SER A 92 -3.43 -10.73 21.45
C SER A 92 -4.91 -10.58 21.82
N ASP A 93 -5.72 -10.04 20.92
CA ASP A 93 -7.14 -9.83 21.16
C ASP A 93 -7.97 -11.02 20.65
N PRO A 94 -8.62 -11.80 21.55
CA PRO A 94 -9.35 -13.01 21.16
C PRO A 94 -10.62 -12.72 20.35
N ILE A 95 -11.14 -11.49 20.37
CA ILE A 95 -12.27 -11.09 19.53
C ILE A 95 -11.76 -10.83 18.11
N LEU A 96 -10.66 -10.08 17.97
CA LEU A 96 -10.10 -9.70 16.68
C LEU A 96 -9.42 -10.87 15.96
N ASN A 97 -8.90 -11.87 16.67
CA ASN A 97 -8.35 -13.09 16.10
C ASN A 97 -9.32 -14.29 16.10
N MET A 98 -10.55 -14.07 16.60
CA MET A 98 -11.64 -15.06 16.62
C MET A 98 -11.30 -16.36 17.35
N GLY A 99 -10.39 -16.33 18.33
CA GLY A 99 -9.93 -17.52 19.03
C GLY A 99 -9.18 -18.51 18.14
N ILE A 100 -8.71 -18.11 16.97
CA ILE A 100 -7.99 -18.99 16.03
C ILE A 100 -6.71 -19.56 16.65
N PRO A 101 -5.86 -18.79 17.35
CA PRO A 101 -4.68 -19.37 18.01
C PRO A 101 -4.99 -20.51 18.95
N GLU A 102 -6.01 -20.35 19.80
CA GLU A 102 -6.48 -21.35 20.74
C GLU A 102 -6.98 -22.60 20.01
N LEU A 103 -7.79 -22.41 18.97
CA LEU A 103 -8.29 -23.52 18.14
C LEU A 103 -7.16 -24.33 17.52
N LEU A 104 -6.11 -23.68 17.03
CA LEU A 104 -4.95 -24.36 16.42
C LEU A 104 -4.14 -25.13 17.48
N LEU A 105 -3.98 -24.57 18.69
CA LEU A 105 -3.34 -25.24 19.82
C LEU A 105 -4.12 -26.47 20.28
N GLU A 106 -5.46 -26.39 20.37
CA GLU A 106 -6.35 -27.51 20.70
C GLU A 106 -6.24 -28.65 19.68
N ARG A 107 -5.89 -28.37 18.41
CA ARG A 107 -5.61 -29.38 17.38
C ARG A 107 -4.21 -29.99 17.49
N GLY A 108 -3.43 -29.61 18.49
CA GLY A 108 -2.09 -30.16 18.77
C GLY A 108 -0.98 -29.57 17.93
N TYR A 109 -1.21 -28.47 17.22
CA TYR A 109 -0.16 -27.80 16.46
C TYR A 109 0.65 -26.85 17.34
N LYS A 110 1.91 -26.68 17.00
CA LYS A 110 2.74 -25.59 17.55
C LYS A 110 2.35 -24.30 16.87
N VAL A 111 2.00 -23.27 17.63
CA VAL A 111 1.58 -21.97 17.11
C VAL A 111 2.51 -20.88 17.63
N ILE A 112 3.02 -20.08 16.75
CA ILE A 112 3.77 -18.86 17.06
C ILE A 112 3.16 -17.68 16.30
N THR A 113 3.50 -16.47 16.73
CA THR A 113 3.14 -15.26 15.99
C THR A 113 4.31 -14.80 15.13
N LEU A 114 4.02 -13.93 14.17
CA LEU A 114 5.04 -13.32 13.32
C LEU A 114 6.17 -12.68 14.12
N SER A 115 5.88 -12.09 15.29
CA SER A 115 6.87 -11.46 16.17
C SER A 115 7.90 -12.44 16.79
N HIS A 116 7.67 -13.75 16.71
CA HIS A 116 8.63 -14.76 17.13
C HIS A 116 9.72 -15.03 16.07
N LEU A 117 9.51 -14.54 14.85
CA LEU A 117 10.49 -14.63 13.77
C LEU A 117 11.34 -13.34 13.74
N PRO A 118 12.60 -13.41 13.27
CA PRO A 118 13.47 -12.23 13.18
C PRO A 118 13.12 -11.32 11.98
N GLY A 119 11.82 -11.09 11.74
CA GLY A 119 11.31 -10.34 10.60
C GLY A 119 11.79 -8.88 10.60
N HIS A 120 11.98 -8.30 11.77
CA HIS A 120 12.51 -6.93 11.88
C HIS A 120 14.00 -6.80 11.52
N ALA A 121 14.75 -7.90 11.48
CA ALA A 121 16.15 -7.92 11.08
C ALA A 121 16.32 -8.11 9.57
N LEU A 122 15.28 -8.55 8.86
CA LEU A 122 15.29 -8.71 7.41
C LEU A 122 14.84 -7.41 6.76
N ASP A 123 15.78 -6.65 6.20
CA ASP A 123 15.49 -5.44 5.44
C ASP A 123 15.03 -5.80 4.03
N ILE A 124 13.81 -5.43 3.71
CA ILE A 124 13.17 -5.64 2.40
C ILE A 124 12.96 -4.34 1.63
N SER A 125 13.55 -3.24 2.07
CA SER A 125 13.32 -1.90 1.49
C SER A 125 13.80 -1.78 0.04
N ASP A 126 14.84 -2.52 -0.35
CA ASP A 126 15.30 -2.56 -1.74
C ASP A 126 14.31 -3.26 -2.69
N GLU A 127 13.49 -4.14 -2.16
CA GLU A 127 12.46 -4.85 -2.91
C GLU A 127 11.10 -4.12 -2.84
N TYR A 128 10.81 -3.51 -1.71
CA TYR A 128 9.54 -2.83 -1.41
C TYR A 128 9.81 -1.39 -0.92
N ASP A 129 10.33 -0.54 -1.80
CA ASP A 129 10.83 0.81 -1.51
C ASP A 129 9.75 1.80 -1.04
N ASN A 130 8.48 1.61 -1.43
CA ASN A 130 7.36 2.45 -1.04
C ASN A 130 6.30 1.70 -0.22
N LEU A 131 6.71 0.75 0.60
CA LEU A 131 5.81 0.08 1.51
C LEU A 131 5.68 0.89 2.81
N TYR A 132 4.73 1.82 2.82
CA TYR A 132 4.51 2.80 3.87
C TYR A 132 4.27 2.20 5.27
N TYR A 133 3.52 1.10 5.32
CA TYR A 133 3.12 0.52 6.60
C TYR A 133 4.20 -0.37 7.22
N PRO A 134 4.71 -0.06 8.44
CA PRO A 134 5.67 -0.92 9.13
C PRO A 134 5.15 -2.34 9.36
N PHE A 135 3.84 -2.50 9.60
CA PHE A 135 3.24 -3.84 9.70
C PHE A 135 3.26 -4.59 8.37
N GLY A 136 3.11 -3.88 7.23
CA GLY A 136 3.22 -4.47 5.90
C GLY A 136 4.63 -4.98 5.62
N GLN A 137 5.64 -4.19 5.95
CA GLN A 137 7.04 -4.62 5.87
C GLN A 137 7.29 -5.87 6.72
N HIS A 138 6.80 -5.89 7.96
CA HIS A 138 6.93 -7.04 8.85
C HIS A 138 6.19 -8.29 8.33
N ILE A 139 5.00 -8.13 7.72
CA ILE A 139 4.25 -9.23 7.10
C ILE A 139 5.02 -9.82 5.93
N LEU A 140 5.57 -9.00 5.03
CA LEU A 140 6.28 -9.50 3.85
C LEU A 140 7.66 -10.08 4.20
N SER A 141 8.42 -9.46 5.11
CA SER A 141 9.65 -10.07 5.62
C SER A 141 9.35 -11.42 6.29
N GLY A 142 8.28 -11.51 7.07
CA GLY A 142 7.83 -12.77 7.65
C GLY A 142 7.39 -13.81 6.62
N ALA A 143 6.72 -13.41 5.53
CA ALA A 143 6.37 -14.31 4.43
C ALA A 143 7.62 -14.94 3.82
N LYS A 144 8.66 -14.14 3.54
CA LYS A 144 9.96 -14.63 3.04
C LYS A 144 10.59 -15.65 4.00
N LEU A 145 10.62 -15.32 5.29
CA LEU A 145 11.17 -16.23 6.32
C LEU A 145 10.38 -17.55 6.38
N ILE A 146 9.06 -17.48 6.32
CA ILE A 146 8.20 -18.67 6.33
C ILE A 146 8.38 -19.48 5.05
N ALA A 147 8.42 -18.85 3.90
CA ALA A 147 8.63 -19.52 2.62
C ALA A 147 9.95 -20.30 2.60
N HIS A 148 10.98 -19.72 3.18
CA HIS A 148 12.32 -20.31 3.23
C HIS A 148 12.46 -21.46 4.25
N HIS A 149 11.66 -21.50 5.31
CA HIS A 149 11.77 -22.51 6.36
C HIS A 149 10.80 -23.69 6.13
N PRO A 150 11.26 -24.94 5.99
CA PRO A 150 10.42 -26.08 5.57
C PRO A 150 9.23 -26.37 6.49
N ASN A 151 9.38 -26.14 7.79
CA ASN A 151 8.38 -26.51 8.82
C ASN A 151 7.44 -25.39 9.22
N LEU A 152 7.63 -24.15 8.72
CA LEU A 152 6.76 -23.02 9.01
C LEU A 152 5.64 -22.89 7.99
N TYR A 153 4.43 -22.66 8.43
CA TYR A 153 3.24 -22.47 7.59
C TYR A 153 2.44 -21.28 8.09
N ALA A 154 2.07 -20.39 7.20
CA ALA A 154 1.37 -19.17 7.56
C ALA A 154 -0.15 -19.40 7.74
N VAL A 155 -0.69 -18.79 8.79
CA VAL A 155 -2.12 -18.51 8.96
C VAL A 155 -2.29 -17.00 8.99
N TYR A 156 -2.70 -16.44 7.85
CA TYR A 156 -2.75 -15.00 7.63
C TYR A 156 -4.18 -14.47 7.83
N LEU A 157 -4.37 -13.66 8.85
CA LEU A 157 -5.65 -13.00 9.14
C LEU A 157 -5.63 -11.60 8.56
N THR A 158 -6.53 -11.34 7.63
CA THR A 158 -6.71 -10.04 6.97
C THR A 158 -8.05 -9.42 7.33
N ASN A 159 -8.15 -8.10 7.25
CA ASN A 159 -9.42 -7.40 7.47
C ASN A 159 -10.14 -7.19 6.13
N HIS A 160 -11.46 -7.46 6.11
CA HIS A 160 -12.29 -7.21 4.94
C HIS A 160 -12.29 -5.72 4.56
N GLY A 161 -12.17 -5.45 3.25
CA GLY A 161 -12.21 -4.08 2.74
C GLY A 161 -11.06 -3.17 3.18
N CYS A 162 -10.00 -3.71 3.78
CA CYS A 162 -8.83 -2.94 4.13
C CYS A 162 -7.93 -2.74 2.91
N GLY A 163 -7.78 -1.49 2.44
CA GLY A 163 -6.96 -1.15 1.26
C GLY A 163 -5.54 -1.72 1.31
N PRO A 164 -4.75 -1.47 2.37
CA PRO A 164 -3.42 -2.06 2.52
C PRO A 164 -3.39 -3.58 2.46
N ASP A 165 -4.30 -4.26 3.15
CA ASP A 165 -4.33 -5.73 3.19
C ASP A 165 -4.64 -6.33 1.81
N THR A 166 -5.40 -5.63 0.96
CA THR A 166 -5.69 -6.11 -0.40
C THR A 166 -4.42 -6.19 -1.25
N MET A 167 -3.56 -5.16 -1.19
CA MET A 167 -2.29 -5.16 -1.92
C MET A 167 -1.28 -6.11 -1.27
N LEU A 168 -1.17 -6.10 0.07
CA LEU A 168 -0.30 -7.02 0.80
C LEU A 168 -0.62 -8.48 0.52
N SER A 169 -1.89 -8.85 0.34
CA SER A 169 -2.29 -10.21 0.01
C SER A 169 -1.70 -10.70 -1.32
N HIS A 170 -1.61 -9.84 -2.33
CA HIS A 170 -0.95 -10.17 -3.60
C HIS A 170 0.54 -10.41 -3.41
N LEU A 171 1.21 -9.48 -2.73
CA LEU A 171 2.65 -9.56 -2.47
C LEU A 171 2.97 -10.75 -1.56
N PHE A 172 2.16 -10.97 -0.53
CA PHE A 172 2.27 -12.14 0.36
C PHE A 172 2.18 -13.47 -0.42
N LYS A 173 1.18 -13.57 -1.30
CA LYS A 173 1.03 -14.76 -2.17
C LYS A 173 2.25 -14.97 -3.06
N GLN A 174 2.83 -13.89 -3.58
CA GLN A 174 4.05 -13.95 -4.39
C GLN A 174 5.23 -14.48 -3.57
N GLU A 175 5.43 -13.97 -2.36
CA GLU A 175 6.51 -14.41 -1.47
C GLU A 175 6.35 -15.87 -1.01
N MET A 176 5.12 -16.30 -0.77
CA MET A 176 4.84 -17.69 -0.40
C MET A 176 5.06 -18.68 -1.55
N GLY A 177 5.01 -18.24 -2.81
CA GLY A 177 5.18 -19.11 -3.99
C GLY A 177 4.27 -20.33 -3.93
N ASP A 178 4.86 -21.54 -4.07
CA ASP A 178 4.15 -22.81 -4.00
C ASP A 178 3.91 -23.35 -2.58
N LYS A 179 4.37 -22.61 -1.58
CA LYS A 179 4.21 -23.02 -0.19
C LYS A 179 2.77 -22.76 0.27
N PRO A 180 2.07 -23.79 0.81
CA PRO A 180 0.71 -23.60 1.27
C PRO A 180 0.63 -22.69 2.48
N TYR A 181 -0.40 -21.87 2.48
CA TYR A 181 -0.77 -21.02 3.61
C TYR A 181 -2.30 -20.91 3.67
N LEU A 182 -2.80 -20.53 4.83
CA LEU A 182 -4.23 -20.23 5.01
C LEU A 182 -4.39 -18.73 5.17
N GLN A 183 -5.22 -18.10 4.33
CA GLN A 183 -5.66 -16.73 4.51
C GLN A 183 -7.11 -16.71 4.95
N ILE A 184 -7.40 -16.04 6.06
CA ILE A 184 -8.75 -15.84 6.59
C ILE A 184 -9.02 -14.36 6.62
N GLU A 185 -10.13 -13.97 6.03
CA GLU A 185 -10.62 -12.60 6.06
C GLU A 185 -11.64 -12.44 7.18
N VAL A 186 -11.43 -11.44 8.01
CA VAL A 186 -12.25 -11.15 9.17
C VAL A 186 -13.14 -9.96 8.86
N ASP A 187 -14.43 -10.10 9.08
CA ASP A 187 -15.43 -9.04 8.99
C ASP A 187 -16.50 -9.19 10.10
N GLU A 188 -17.44 -8.27 10.15
CA GLU A 188 -18.56 -8.29 11.09
C GLU A 188 -19.59 -9.39 10.80
N HIS A 189 -19.57 -9.99 9.63
CA HIS A 189 -20.46 -11.08 9.22
C HIS A 189 -19.81 -12.47 9.40
N PHE A 190 -18.75 -12.50 10.17
CA PHE A 190 -17.95 -13.69 10.40
C PHE A 190 -18.78 -14.88 10.88
N SER A 191 -18.51 -16.04 10.27
CA SER A 191 -19.09 -17.33 10.66
C SER A 191 -18.02 -18.27 11.19
N ASN A 192 -18.10 -18.63 12.48
CA ASN A 192 -17.20 -19.60 13.10
C ASN A 192 -17.12 -20.90 12.31
N VAL A 193 -18.27 -21.40 11.81
CA VAL A 193 -18.34 -22.66 11.07
C VAL A 193 -17.50 -22.62 9.79
N GLY A 194 -17.61 -21.53 9.02
CA GLY A 194 -16.85 -21.37 7.78
C GLY A 194 -15.34 -21.30 8.03
N VAL A 195 -14.92 -20.65 9.09
CA VAL A 195 -13.50 -20.56 9.45
C VAL A 195 -12.97 -21.89 9.95
N ILE A 196 -13.70 -22.57 10.84
CA ILE A 196 -13.31 -23.91 11.32
C ILE A 196 -13.14 -24.86 10.14
N THR A 197 -14.08 -24.89 9.19
CA THR A 197 -14.00 -25.77 8.01
C THR A 197 -12.75 -25.49 7.17
N ARG A 198 -12.41 -24.20 6.95
CA ARG A 198 -11.19 -23.79 6.22
C ARG A 198 -9.91 -24.18 6.96
N ILE A 199 -9.89 -23.99 8.27
CA ILE A 199 -8.78 -24.41 9.13
C ILE A 199 -8.59 -25.93 9.03
N GLU A 200 -9.64 -26.73 9.21
CA GLU A 200 -9.57 -28.21 9.15
C GLU A 200 -9.08 -28.68 7.77
N ALA A 201 -9.57 -28.09 6.69
CA ALA A 201 -9.12 -28.41 5.34
C ALA A 201 -7.62 -28.10 5.16
N PHE A 202 -7.16 -26.95 5.67
CA PHE A 202 -5.76 -26.58 5.62
C PHE A 202 -4.89 -27.53 6.45
N LEU A 203 -5.25 -27.78 7.69
CA LEU A 203 -4.53 -28.70 8.58
C LEU A 203 -4.43 -30.10 7.99
N ASN A 204 -5.53 -30.62 7.40
CA ASN A 204 -5.54 -31.89 6.71
C ASN A 204 -4.56 -31.90 5.52
N SER A 205 -4.51 -30.82 4.74
CA SER A 205 -3.54 -30.70 3.64
C SER A 205 -2.08 -30.75 4.10
N LEU A 206 -1.79 -30.26 5.30
CA LEU A 206 -0.45 -30.30 5.88
C LEU A 206 -0.04 -31.68 6.39
N GLN A 207 -0.97 -32.49 6.88
CA GLN A 207 -0.70 -33.83 7.39
C GLN A 207 -0.11 -34.75 6.31
N HIS A 208 -0.47 -34.55 5.06
CA HIS A 208 -0.01 -35.36 3.93
C HIS A 208 1.34 -34.89 3.35
N ARG A 209 1.93 -33.84 3.90
CA ARG A 209 3.23 -33.35 3.43
C ARG A 209 4.37 -34.16 4.05
N PRO A 210 5.37 -34.57 3.23
CA PRO A 210 6.52 -35.31 3.72
C PRO A 210 7.32 -34.50 4.74
N ALA A 211 7.99 -35.21 5.63
CA ALA A 211 9.00 -34.61 6.49
C ALA A 211 10.18 -34.09 5.64
N VAL A 212 10.67 -32.92 5.98
CA VAL A 212 11.79 -32.28 5.28
C VAL A 212 12.94 -32.10 6.26
N ALA A 213 14.18 -32.27 5.79
CA ALA A 213 15.35 -32.03 6.61
C ALA A 213 15.35 -30.59 7.14
N LEU A 214 15.56 -30.44 8.43
CA LEU A 214 15.63 -29.13 9.06
C LEU A 214 16.95 -28.44 8.69
N PRO A 215 16.90 -27.12 8.42
CA PRO A 215 18.12 -26.35 8.37
C PRO A 215 18.81 -26.38 9.74
N THR A 216 20.13 -26.46 9.75
CA THR A 216 20.93 -26.46 10.99
C THR A 216 20.83 -25.15 11.75
N ASP A 217 20.64 -24.05 11.02
CA ASP A 217 20.41 -22.72 11.55
C ASP A 217 19.38 -21.97 10.68
N PHE A 218 18.48 -21.21 11.33
CA PHE A 218 17.60 -20.29 10.62
C PHE A 218 18.38 -19.00 10.34
N ASN A 219 19.05 -18.99 9.17
CA ASN A 219 19.88 -17.86 8.77
C ASN A 219 19.11 -16.91 7.84
N ILE A 220 18.84 -15.70 8.33
CA ILE A 220 18.17 -14.64 7.56
C ILE A 220 19.01 -14.15 6.36
N GLU A 221 20.34 -14.29 6.42
CA GLU A 221 21.25 -13.91 5.33
C GLU A 221 21.10 -14.79 4.07
N GLN A 222 20.43 -15.92 4.20
CA GLN A 222 20.13 -16.83 3.09
C GLN A 222 18.80 -16.52 2.41
N VAL A 223 18.04 -15.53 2.93
CA VAL A 223 16.78 -15.12 2.32
C VAL A 223 17.07 -14.14 1.20
N ASP A 224 16.73 -14.51 -0.01
CA ASP A 224 16.96 -13.68 -1.19
C ASP A 224 16.06 -12.42 -1.18
N ILE A 225 16.71 -11.28 -1.38
CA ILE A 225 16.04 -10.00 -1.65
C ILE A 225 16.20 -9.71 -3.14
N HIS A 226 15.07 -9.52 -3.81
CA HIS A 226 15.03 -9.24 -5.25
C HIS A 226 14.74 -7.76 -5.50
N PRO A 227 15.75 -6.89 -5.64
CA PRO A 227 15.52 -5.46 -5.86
C PRO A 227 14.62 -5.23 -7.07
N CYS A 228 13.50 -4.57 -6.85
CA CYS A 228 12.56 -4.20 -7.90
C CYS A 228 12.56 -2.69 -8.06
N ARG A 229 13.46 -2.19 -8.89
CA ARG A 229 13.54 -0.76 -9.18
C ARG A 229 12.66 -0.44 -10.37
N LEU A 230 11.56 0.25 -10.11
CA LEU A 230 10.71 0.82 -11.14
C LEU A 230 11.35 2.09 -11.72
N ALA A 231 11.16 2.33 -13.02
CA ALA A 231 11.68 3.53 -13.65
C ALA A 231 11.02 4.78 -13.03
N GLN A 232 11.82 5.80 -12.74
CA GLN A 232 11.34 7.07 -12.18
C GLN A 232 11.04 8.11 -13.28
N THR A 233 11.62 7.94 -14.45
CA THR A 233 11.44 8.84 -15.59
C THR A 233 11.19 8.03 -16.88
N PRO A 234 10.37 8.54 -17.80
CA PRO A 234 10.18 7.91 -19.10
C PRO A 234 11.49 7.85 -19.89
N SER A 235 11.68 6.78 -20.62
CA SER A 235 12.75 6.68 -21.61
C SER A 235 12.35 7.41 -22.91
N PRO A 236 13.22 8.17 -23.54
CA PRO A 236 12.92 8.82 -24.81
C PRO A 236 12.68 7.79 -25.93
N ASN A 237 11.87 8.16 -26.91
CA ASN A 237 11.57 7.36 -28.11
C ASN A 237 10.87 6.00 -27.85
N VAL A 238 10.27 5.83 -26.66
CA VAL A 238 9.41 4.70 -26.33
C VAL A 238 8.03 5.25 -25.99
N PRO A 239 6.93 4.74 -26.57
CA PRO A 239 5.58 5.19 -26.27
C PRO A 239 5.30 5.16 -24.78
N LEU A 240 4.76 6.26 -24.23
CA LEU A 240 4.38 6.40 -22.83
C LEU A 240 2.86 6.43 -22.72
N TYR A 241 2.29 5.35 -22.20
CA TYR A 241 0.84 5.27 -21.98
C TYR A 241 0.47 5.85 -20.62
N LEU A 242 -0.46 6.80 -20.63
CA LEU A 242 -1.02 7.46 -19.47
C LEU A 242 -2.35 6.82 -19.11
N PRO A 243 -2.70 6.65 -17.81
CA PRO A 243 -4.04 6.25 -17.42
C PRO A 243 -5.09 7.20 -17.98
N ALA A 244 -6.25 6.67 -18.37
CA ALA A 244 -7.39 7.46 -18.78
C ALA A 244 -8.01 8.16 -17.57
N MET A 245 -7.54 9.36 -17.24
CA MET A 245 -7.96 10.17 -16.09
C MET A 245 -8.91 11.29 -16.49
N GLY A 246 -9.68 11.11 -17.58
CA GLY A 246 -10.66 12.08 -18.04
C GLY A 246 -10.04 13.43 -18.35
N ALA A 247 -10.52 14.49 -17.71
CA ALA A 247 -10.08 15.86 -17.94
C ALA A 247 -8.60 16.13 -17.69
N TYR A 248 -7.91 15.27 -16.93
CA TYR A 248 -6.49 15.45 -16.60
C TYR A 248 -5.55 14.92 -17.70
N THR A 249 -5.95 13.87 -18.41
CA THR A 249 -5.08 13.17 -19.36
C THR A 249 -4.46 14.08 -20.41
N PRO A 250 -5.19 14.98 -21.10
CA PRO A 250 -4.62 15.86 -22.11
C PRO A 250 -3.52 16.78 -21.57
N TYR A 251 -3.71 17.30 -20.36
CA TYR A 251 -2.75 18.23 -19.74
C TYR A 251 -1.50 17.51 -19.23
N LEU A 252 -1.67 16.31 -18.69
CA LEU A 252 -0.53 15.47 -18.32
C LEU A 252 0.23 14.99 -19.57
N ALA A 253 -0.47 14.66 -20.64
CA ALA A 253 0.18 14.34 -21.91
C ALA A 253 1.00 15.52 -22.43
N ALA A 254 0.44 16.75 -22.40
CA ALA A 254 1.18 17.95 -22.79
C ALA A 254 2.42 18.18 -21.90
N TYR A 255 2.30 17.96 -20.59
CA TYR A 255 3.42 18.04 -19.65
C TYR A 255 4.53 17.05 -20.02
N PHE A 256 4.21 15.76 -20.21
CA PHE A 256 5.21 14.74 -20.55
C PHE A 256 5.82 14.96 -21.93
N LYS A 257 5.04 15.47 -22.89
CA LYS A 257 5.55 15.84 -24.22
C LYS A 257 6.61 16.94 -24.13
N GLN A 258 6.43 17.92 -23.27
CA GLN A 258 7.44 18.95 -23.00
C GLN A 258 8.72 18.38 -22.37
N GLN A 259 8.63 17.24 -21.68
CA GLN A 259 9.78 16.51 -21.14
C GLN A 259 10.44 15.56 -22.17
N GLY A 260 9.99 15.57 -23.42
CA GLY A 260 10.56 14.75 -24.50
C GLY A 260 10.00 13.32 -24.56
N ALA A 261 8.93 13.01 -23.82
CA ALA A 261 8.23 11.74 -23.95
C ALA A 261 7.25 11.76 -25.14
N ASP A 262 6.81 10.56 -25.56
CA ASP A 262 5.78 10.35 -26.58
C ASP A 262 4.52 9.78 -25.91
N PRO A 263 3.62 10.64 -25.38
CA PRO A 263 2.49 10.23 -24.56
C PRO A 263 1.28 9.80 -25.38
N TYR A 264 0.67 8.69 -24.96
CA TYR A 264 -0.60 8.14 -25.44
C TYR A 264 -1.54 7.91 -24.25
N GLU A 265 -2.84 7.97 -24.48
CA GLU A 265 -3.82 7.62 -23.48
C GLU A 265 -4.16 6.13 -23.55
N LEU A 266 -4.23 5.47 -22.41
CA LEU A 266 -4.72 4.09 -22.31
C LEU A 266 -6.20 4.01 -22.71
N PRO A 267 -6.67 2.85 -23.21
CA PRO A 267 -8.08 2.64 -23.52
C PRO A 267 -9.00 3.00 -22.35
N HIS A 268 -10.09 3.71 -22.66
CA HIS A 268 -11.13 4.02 -21.67
C HIS A 268 -11.75 2.75 -21.12
N LEU A 269 -12.14 2.81 -19.86
CA LEU A 269 -12.73 1.67 -19.15
C LEU A 269 -14.03 1.23 -19.82
N THR A 270 -14.09 -0.06 -20.15
CA THR A 270 -15.29 -0.80 -20.56
C THR A 270 -15.47 -2.02 -19.66
N ASP A 271 -16.62 -2.66 -19.71
CA ASP A 271 -16.87 -3.90 -18.94
C ASP A 271 -15.89 -5.02 -19.31
N ASP A 272 -15.50 -5.11 -20.58
CA ASP A 272 -14.51 -6.10 -21.04
C ASP A 272 -13.11 -5.80 -20.47
N ILE A 273 -12.70 -4.55 -20.50
CA ILE A 273 -11.42 -4.10 -19.92
C ILE A 273 -11.41 -4.34 -18.41
N LEU A 274 -12.47 -3.98 -17.71
CA LEU A 274 -12.60 -4.24 -16.28
C LEU A 274 -12.55 -5.74 -15.98
N SER A 275 -13.18 -6.55 -16.79
CA SER A 275 -13.15 -8.01 -16.66
C SER A 275 -11.75 -8.59 -16.84
N LEU A 276 -10.93 -8.05 -17.76
CA LEU A 276 -9.52 -8.41 -17.90
C LEU A 276 -8.72 -8.14 -16.62
N GLY A 277 -8.91 -6.97 -16.01
CA GLY A 277 -8.24 -6.62 -14.77
C GLY A 277 -8.71 -7.50 -13.60
N ARG A 278 -10.03 -7.71 -13.48
CA ARG A 278 -10.62 -8.56 -12.43
C ARG A 278 -10.15 -10.01 -12.50
N ALA A 279 -9.86 -10.53 -13.68
CA ALA A 279 -9.34 -11.88 -13.83
C ALA A 279 -7.96 -12.10 -13.17
N GLU A 280 -7.20 -11.03 -12.94
CA GLU A 280 -5.88 -11.05 -12.30
C GLU A 280 -5.89 -10.58 -10.84
N THR A 281 -7.04 -10.25 -10.31
CA THR A 281 -7.22 -9.70 -8.97
C THR A 281 -8.01 -10.65 -8.07
N SER A 282 -8.06 -10.35 -6.77
CA SER A 282 -8.81 -11.16 -5.79
C SER A 282 -10.26 -10.70 -5.61
N ALA A 283 -10.71 -9.70 -6.36
CA ALA A 283 -11.99 -8.99 -6.22
C ALA A 283 -12.14 -8.20 -4.90
N LYS A 284 -11.04 -7.97 -4.20
CA LYS A 284 -10.98 -7.20 -2.93
C LYS A 284 -10.39 -5.82 -3.13
N GLU A 285 -9.69 -5.62 -4.22
CA GLU A 285 -9.02 -4.39 -4.56
C GLU A 285 -10.04 -3.30 -4.91
N TYR A 286 -9.68 -2.06 -4.59
CA TYR A 286 -10.45 -0.90 -5.01
C TYR A 286 -10.54 -0.82 -6.54
N LEU A 287 -11.69 -0.42 -7.04
CA LEU A 287 -12.00 -0.38 -8.46
C LEU A 287 -10.92 0.28 -9.36
N PRO A 288 -10.21 1.34 -8.93
CA PRO A 288 -9.14 1.92 -9.74
C PRO A 288 -8.03 0.93 -10.10
N PHE A 289 -7.69 -0.02 -9.21
CA PHE A 289 -6.64 -0.99 -9.49
C PHE A 289 -6.98 -1.97 -10.63
N PRO A 290 -8.08 -2.75 -10.58
CA PRO A 290 -8.45 -3.63 -11.69
C PRO A 290 -8.78 -2.85 -12.97
N ALA A 291 -9.28 -1.62 -12.88
CA ALA A 291 -9.51 -0.77 -14.05
C ALA A 291 -8.19 -0.42 -14.76
N LEU A 292 -7.20 0.06 -14.02
CA LEU A 292 -5.87 0.39 -14.55
C LEU A 292 -5.17 -0.85 -15.12
N LEU A 293 -5.15 -1.95 -14.36
CA LEU A 293 -4.55 -3.21 -14.79
C LEU A 293 -5.22 -3.71 -16.08
N GLY A 294 -6.55 -3.67 -16.15
CA GLY A 294 -7.32 -4.08 -17.32
C GLY A 294 -6.97 -3.25 -18.55
N SER A 295 -6.85 -1.92 -18.42
CA SER A 295 -6.47 -1.03 -19.53
C SER A 295 -5.05 -1.33 -20.04
N ILE A 296 -4.10 -1.60 -19.15
CA ILE A 296 -2.74 -2.01 -19.52
C ILE A 296 -2.76 -3.36 -20.25
N LEU A 297 -3.51 -4.34 -19.73
CA LEU A 297 -3.62 -5.67 -20.34
C LEU A 297 -4.32 -5.62 -21.71
N ALA A 298 -5.31 -4.76 -21.88
CA ALA A 298 -5.98 -4.55 -23.18
C ALA A 298 -5.03 -3.98 -24.20
N GLU A 299 -4.21 -2.98 -23.84
CA GLU A 299 -3.20 -2.40 -24.70
C GLU A 299 -2.14 -3.43 -25.11
N ARG A 300 -1.75 -4.31 -24.17
CA ARG A 300 -0.72 -5.33 -24.42
C ARG A 300 -1.21 -6.60 -25.09
N LYS A 301 -2.51 -6.74 -25.35
CA LYS A 301 -3.11 -7.99 -25.83
C LYS A 301 -2.50 -8.50 -27.16
N ASN A 302 -2.21 -7.57 -28.07
CA ASN A 302 -1.74 -7.88 -29.43
C ASN A 302 -0.39 -7.24 -29.78
N ASP A 303 0.21 -6.50 -28.86
CA ASP A 303 1.44 -5.77 -29.08
C ASP A 303 2.52 -6.16 -28.08
N GLN A 304 3.66 -6.62 -28.59
CA GLN A 304 4.84 -6.99 -27.82
C GLN A 304 6.00 -5.99 -28.05
N THR A 305 5.75 -4.87 -28.72
CA THR A 305 6.75 -3.80 -28.86
C THR A 305 7.04 -3.14 -27.51
N ASP A 306 8.18 -2.48 -27.41
CA ASP A 306 8.54 -1.74 -26.22
C ASP A 306 7.52 -0.62 -25.94
N ALA A 307 6.96 -0.63 -24.74
CA ALA A 307 6.02 0.37 -24.28
C ALA A 307 6.27 0.72 -22.82
N GLN A 308 5.92 1.92 -22.41
CA GLN A 308 6.01 2.39 -21.05
C GLN A 308 4.63 2.77 -20.53
N PHE A 309 4.35 2.46 -19.28
CA PHE A 309 3.08 2.75 -18.60
C PHE A 309 3.34 3.61 -17.38
N LEU A 310 2.74 4.79 -17.35
CA LEU A 310 2.85 5.71 -16.22
C LEU A 310 1.92 5.28 -15.10
N ILE A 311 2.49 5.00 -13.94
CA ILE A 311 1.77 4.66 -12.72
C ILE A 311 2.38 5.48 -11.58
N PRO A 312 2.04 6.77 -11.47
CA PRO A 312 2.54 7.57 -10.36
C PRO A 312 2.12 6.96 -9.04
N GLN A 313 2.98 7.06 -8.05
CA GLN A 313 2.70 6.62 -6.69
C GLN A 313 2.79 7.79 -5.73
N THR A 314 2.02 7.74 -4.66
CA THR A 314 2.10 8.70 -3.56
C THR A 314 2.85 8.09 -2.39
N GLN A 315 3.53 8.92 -1.63
CA GLN A 315 4.05 8.53 -0.34
C GLN A 315 2.90 8.56 0.67
N GLY A 316 2.66 7.49 1.38
CA GLY A 316 1.65 7.48 2.43
C GLY A 316 0.78 6.23 2.49
N ALA A 317 -0.40 6.42 3.10
CA ALA A 317 -1.26 5.34 3.54
C ALA A 317 -2.12 4.70 2.43
N GLU A 318 -2.11 5.25 1.24
CA GLU A 318 -2.94 4.76 0.14
C GLU A 318 -2.35 3.49 -0.51
N ALA A 319 -3.23 2.67 -1.05
CA ALA A 319 -2.84 1.39 -1.65
C ALA A 319 -2.12 1.56 -3.01
N ASP A 320 -2.25 2.73 -3.64
CA ASP A 320 -1.68 3.05 -4.95
C ASP A 320 -0.15 2.97 -4.98
N GLY A 321 0.51 3.20 -3.85
CA GLY A 321 1.96 3.01 -3.72
C GLY A 321 2.45 1.59 -4.04
N GLN A 322 1.56 0.59 -4.08
CA GLN A 322 1.89 -0.79 -4.42
C GLN A 322 1.36 -1.23 -5.79
N TYR A 323 0.57 -0.40 -6.49
CA TYR A 323 -0.06 -0.77 -7.76
C TYR A 323 0.97 -1.20 -8.81
N ALA A 324 2.01 -0.41 -9.00
CA ALA A 324 3.03 -0.70 -10.02
C ALA A 324 3.74 -2.04 -9.77
N ARG A 325 3.99 -2.41 -8.53
CA ARG A 325 4.61 -3.70 -8.17
C ARG A 325 3.71 -4.87 -8.50
N VAL A 326 2.44 -4.80 -8.11
CA VAL A 326 1.48 -5.87 -8.39
C VAL A 326 1.25 -5.98 -9.90
N ILE A 327 1.15 -4.85 -10.62
CA ILE A 327 1.06 -4.84 -12.09
C ILE A 327 2.31 -5.47 -12.72
N ARG A 328 3.52 -5.14 -12.24
CA ARG A 328 4.76 -5.77 -12.73
C ARG A 328 4.72 -7.28 -12.56
N ALA A 329 4.33 -7.77 -11.39
CA ALA A 329 4.20 -9.20 -11.14
C ALA A 329 3.18 -9.89 -12.07
N VAL A 330 2.07 -9.23 -12.39
CA VAL A 330 1.09 -9.74 -13.37
C VAL A 330 1.70 -9.80 -14.77
N LEU A 331 2.35 -8.73 -15.21
CA LEU A 331 2.99 -8.65 -16.52
C LEU A 331 4.09 -9.71 -16.68
N ASP A 332 4.88 -9.96 -15.64
CA ASP A 332 5.94 -10.98 -15.64
C ASP A 332 5.36 -12.39 -15.78
N ARG A 333 4.32 -12.72 -15.01
CA ARG A 333 3.61 -14.01 -15.15
C ARG A 333 3.02 -14.23 -16.54
N ARG A 334 2.66 -13.15 -17.23
CA ARG A 334 2.15 -13.19 -18.61
C ARG A 334 3.27 -13.13 -19.67
N GLY A 335 4.55 -13.12 -19.28
CA GLY A 335 5.68 -13.06 -20.18
C GLY A 335 5.82 -11.71 -20.91
N ASN A 336 5.21 -10.63 -20.41
CA ASN A 336 5.20 -9.32 -21.03
C ASN A 336 6.36 -8.45 -20.49
N GLN A 337 7.58 -8.79 -20.87
CA GLN A 337 8.79 -8.09 -20.43
C GLN A 337 9.06 -6.78 -21.17
N SER A 338 8.47 -6.58 -22.37
CA SER A 338 8.58 -5.35 -23.15
C SER A 338 7.72 -4.20 -22.57
N ALA A 339 6.79 -4.49 -21.67
CA ALA A 339 6.04 -3.49 -20.93
C ALA A 339 6.85 -3.00 -19.74
N LYS A 340 7.34 -1.76 -19.80
CA LYS A 340 8.08 -1.10 -18.71
C LYS A 340 7.13 -0.25 -17.89
N LEU A 341 7.29 -0.24 -16.57
CA LEU A 341 6.51 0.62 -15.69
C LEU A 341 7.35 1.84 -15.29
N VAL A 342 6.77 3.01 -15.45
CA VAL A 342 7.32 4.30 -15.02
C VAL A 342 6.50 4.73 -13.81
N SER A 343 7.09 4.61 -12.62
CA SER A 343 6.38 4.79 -11.35
C SER A 343 7.11 5.79 -10.46
N PRO A 344 7.09 7.08 -10.83
CA PRO A 344 7.68 8.12 -10.02
C PRO A 344 6.83 8.39 -8.79
N MET A 345 7.49 8.80 -7.71
CA MET A 345 6.79 9.46 -6.61
C MET A 345 6.23 10.79 -7.11
N LEU A 346 4.96 11.06 -6.82
CA LEU A 346 4.30 12.28 -7.32
C LEU A 346 5.02 13.54 -6.84
N GLU A 347 5.57 13.52 -5.64
CA GLU A 347 6.32 14.63 -5.04
C GLU A 347 7.67 14.88 -5.73
N THR A 348 8.26 13.85 -6.31
CA THR A 348 9.57 13.93 -6.98
C THR A 348 9.49 13.93 -8.50
N LEU A 349 8.29 13.71 -9.06
CA LEU A 349 8.06 13.68 -10.51
C LEU A 349 8.65 14.90 -11.23
N PRO A 350 8.50 16.14 -10.72
CA PRO A 350 9.17 17.30 -11.29
C PRO A 350 10.59 17.44 -10.78
N ALA A 351 11.58 17.09 -11.61
CA ALA A 351 13.00 17.21 -11.27
C ALA A 351 13.48 18.65 -11.00
N THR A 352 12.74 19.65 -11.48
CA THR A 352 13.06 21.08 -11.32
C THR A 352 11.86 21.86 -10.75
N ALA A 353 12.11 23.05 -10.18
CA ALA A 353 11.03 23.94 -9.72
C ALA A 353 10.09 24.35 -10.88
N GLN A 354 10.63 24.54 -12.09
CA GLN A 354 9.85 24.88 -13.27
C GLN A 354 8.92 23.73 -13.69
N ASN A 355 9.44 22.50 -13.68
CA ASN A 355 8.63 21.32 -14.00
C ASN A 355 7.55 21.07 -12.93
N ARG A 356 7.81 21.41 -11.68
CA ARG A 356 6.84 21.33 -10.58
C ARG A 356 5.68 22.29 -10.80
N ASP A 357 5.99 23.52 -11.19
CA ASP A 357 4.98 24.53 -11.52
C ASP A 357 4.14 24.10 -12.74
N ALA A 358 4.78 23.56 -13.77
CA ALA A 358 4.09 23.04 -14.95
C ALA A 358 3.16 21.86 -14.62
N LEU A 359 3.63 20.89 -13.84
CA LEU A 359 2.81 19.75 -13.39
C LEU A 359 1.61 20.22 -12.54
N PHE A 360 1.87 21.11 -11.60
CA PHE A 360 0.82 21.66 -10.74
C PHE A 360 -0.27 22.38 -11.57
N ARG A 361 0.12 23.17 -12.55
CA ARG A 361 -0.82 23.84 -13.46
C ARG A 361 -1.61 22.86 -14.30
N ALA A 362 -0.97 21.78 -14.79
CA ALA A 362 -1.66 20.72 -15.54
C ALA A 362 -2.76 20.05 -14.69
N LEU A 363 -2.45 19.76 -13.43
CA LEU A 363 -3.43 19.21 -12.48
C LEU A 363 -4.56 20.21 -12.20
N LEU A 364 -4.25 21.48 -11.97
CA LEU A 364 -5.25 22.52 -11.77
C LEU A 364 -6.19 22.70 -12.96
N ALA A 365 -5.68 22.62 -14.20
CA ALA A 365 -6.51 22.71 -15.39
C ALA A 365 -7.52 21.55 -15.45
N GLY A 366 -7.08 20.33 -15.09
CA GLY A 366 -7.95 19.16 -14.95
C GLY A 366 -9.03 19.37 -13.87
N ASP A 367 -8.66 19.91 -12.71
CA ASP A 367 -9.58 20.21 -11.62
C ASP A 367 -10.68 21.22 -12.03
N ILE A 368 -10.30 22.30 -12.70
CA ILE A 368 -11.26 23.31 -13.19
C ILE A 368 -12.25 22.68 -14.16
N LEU A 369 -11.78 21.90 -15.13
CA LEU A 369 -12.67 21.21 -16.06
C LEU A 369 -13.57 20.20 -15.34
N TYR A 370 -13.04 19.51 -14.34
CA TYR A 370 -13.83 18.54 -13.59
C TYR A 370 -14.91 19.20 -12.74
N ALA A 371 -14.63 20.37 -12.18
CA ALA A 371 -15.57 21.17 -11.39
C ALA A 371 -16.60 21.89 -12.26
N ALA A 372 -16.34 22.09 -13.56
CA ALA A 372 -17.28 22.74 -14.46
C ALA A 372 -18.54 21.88 -14.69
N PRO A 373 -19.72 22.51 -14.90
CA PRO A 373 -20.91 21.81 -15.33
C PRO A 373 -20.65 20.95 -16.56
N VAL A 374 -21.22 19.74 -16.60
CA VAL A 374 -20.93 18.73 -17.64
C VAL A 374 -21.18 19.24 -19.05
N ASP A 375 -22.23 20.03 -19.23
CA ASP A 375 -22.63 20.66 -20.49
C ASP A 375 -21.67 21.75 -20.95
N GLN A 376 -20.87 22.34 -20.07
CA GLN A 376 -19.91 23.39 -20.38
C GLN A 376 -18.46 22.84 -20.58
N ARG A 377 -18.19 21.63 -20.17
CA ARG A 377 -16.82 21.06 -20.20
C ARG A 377 -16.23 21.01 -21.60
N ALA A 378 -17.04 20.61 -22.60
CA ALA A 378 -16.61 20.51 -23.97
C ALA A 378 -16.23 21.87 -24.55
N ASP A 379 -17.04 22.91 -24.28
CA ASP A 379 -16.77 24.26 -24.77
C ASP A 379 -15.55 24.88 -24.07
N MET A 380 -15.40 24.66 -22.76
CA MET A 380 -14.21 25.11 -22.02
C MET A 380 -12.95 24.39 -22.50
N ALA A 381 -12.99 23.09 -22.72
CA ALA A 381 -11.87 22.34 -23.25
C ALA A 381 -11.50 22.81 -24.66
N ALA A 382 -12.46 23.03 -25.54
CA ALA A 382 -12.23 23.54 -26.89
C ALA A 382 -11.61 24.94 -26.91
N GLN A 383 -12.01 25.81 -25.99
CA GLN A 383 -11.39 27.13 -25.82
C GLN A 383 -9.95 27.03 -25.34
N TRP A 384 -9.66 26.06 -24.48
CA TRP A 384 -8.31 25.84 -23.96
C TRP A 384 -7.40 25.13 -24.97
N ASP A 385 -7.93 24.21 -25.76
CA ASP A 385 -7.21 23.55 -26.84
C ASP A 385 -6.80 24.51 -27.97
N ALA A 386 -7.50 25.64 -28.11
CA ALA A 386 -7.15 26.70 -29.04
C ALA A 386 -5.98 27.60 -28.56
N LEU A 387 -5.61 27.52 -27.27
CA LEU A 387 -4.49 28.28 -26.72
C LEU A 387 -3.20 27.48 -26.85
N PRO A 388 -2.04 28.11 -27.11
CA PRO A 388 -0.76 27.42 -26.98
C PRO A 388 -0.60 26.83 -25.56
N GLY A 389 -0.14 25.60 -25.42
CA GLY A 389 -0.21 24.81 -24.17
C GLY A 389 0.20 25.51 -22.87
N TRP A 390 1.07 26.52 -22.98
CA TRP A 390 1.51 27.33 -21.84
C TRP A 390 0.49 28.38 -21.39
N GLU A 391 -0.27 28.95 -22.31
CA GLU A 391 -1.32 29.95 -22.00
C GLU A 391 -2.56 29.32 -21.38
N GLN A 392 -2.87 28.07 -21.71
CA GLN A 392 -3.96 27.30 -21.12
C GLN A 392 -3.73 27.15 -19.60
N LEU A 393 -2.52 26.73 -19.21
CA LEU A 393 -2.14 26.57 -17.82
C LEU A 393 -2.11 27.89 -17.05
N HIS A 394 -1.76 28.99 -17.74
CA HIS A 394 -1.76 30.32 -17.16
C HIS A 394 -3.19 30.86 -16.94
N THR A 395 -4.11 30.53 -17.83
CA THR A 395 -5.53 30.90 -17.71
C THR A 395 -6.19 30.16 -16.55
N ALA A 396 -5.98 28.85 -16.46
CA ALA A 396 -6.46 28.04 -15.35
C ALA A 396 -5.95 28.55 -13.97
N ALA A 397 -4.65 28.86 -13.87
CA ALA A 397 -4.07 29.41 -12.64
C ALA A 397 -4.63 30.79 -12.27
N ARG A 398 -5.00 31.63 -13.25
CA ARG A 398 -5.64 32.93 -12.99
C ARG A 398 -7.07 32.78 -12.49
N GLU A 399 -7.83 31.83 -13.01
CA GLU A 399 -9.22 31.58 -12.58
C GLU A 399 -9.26 31.10 -11.14
N ILE A 400 -8.39 30.18 -10.74
CA ILE A 400 -8.25 29.76 -9.32
C ILE A 400 -7.79 30.93 -8.46
N GLY A 401 -6.80 31.70 -8.89
CA GLY A 401 -6.37 32.90 -8.18
C GLY A 401 -7.51 33.91 -7.98
N ALA A 402 -8.41 34.05 -8.97
CA ALA A 402 -9.58 34.91 -8.87
C ALA A 402 -10.63 34.36 -7.88
N LEU A 403 -10.81 33.05 -7.79
CA LEU A 403 -11.68 32.41 -6.80
C LEU A 403 -11.12 32.59 -5.37
N LEU A 404 -9.85 32.37 -5.19
CA LEU A 404 -9.16 32.57 -3.90
C LEU A 404 -9.24 34.03 -3.41
N THR A 405 -9.09 35.00 -4.33
CA THR A 405 -9.18 36.44 -3.99
C THR A 405 -10.60 36.88 -3.66
N LYS A 406 -11.63 36.15 -4.08
CA LYS A 406 -13.04 36.40 -3.68
C LYS A 406 -13.37 35.84 -2.29
N GLY A 407 -12.39 35.31 -1.56
CA GLY A 407 -12.58 34.80 -0.21
C GLY A 407 -13.38 33.48 -0.15
N ARG A 408 -13.56 32.81 -1.28
CA ARG A 408 -14.22 31.50 -1.33
C ARG A 408 -13.29 30.42 -0.85
N ARG A 409 -13.82 29.49 -0.07
CA ARG A 409 -13.05 28.33 0.41
C ARG A 409 -12.98 27.28 -0.70
N ILE A 410 -11.77 26.88 -1.03
CA ILE A 410 -11.52 25.79 -1.97
C ILE A 410 -11.00 24.61 -1.16
N ALA A 411 -11.64 23.47 -1.27
CA ALA A 411 -11.16 22.21 -0.71
C ALA A 411 -10.67 21.29 -1.83
N ALA A 412 -9.47 20.76 -1.68
CA ALA A 412 -9.04 19.62 -2.47
C ALA A 412 -9.67 18.35 -1.89
N VAL A 413 -10.48 17.66 -2.68
CA VAL A 413 -11.17 16.44 -2.24
C VAL A 413 -10.70 15.28 -3.10
N GLY A 414 -9.87 14.45 -2.50
CA GLY A 414 -9.47 13.18 -3.08
C GLY A 414 -8.37 13.24 -4.14
N THR A 415 -7.93 12.08 -4.58
CA THR A 415 -7.07 11.89 -5.74
C THR A 415 -7.89 11.29 -6.88
N PRO A 416 -7.93 11.90 -8.08
CA PRO A 416 -7.27 13.15 -8.45
C PRO A 416 -7.82 14.35 -7.68
N LEU A 417 -7.01 15.37 -7.48
CA LEU A 417 -7.37 16.61 -6.80
C LEU A 417 -8.64 17.19 -7.45
N CYS A 418 -9.75 17.13 -6.73
CA CYS A 418 -10.98 17.79 -7.12
C CYS A 418 -11.13 19.07 -6.29
N LEU A 419 -11.06 20.21 -6.95
CA LEU A 419 -11.33 21.49 -6.30
C LEU A 419 -12.84 21.72 -6.30
N THR A 420 -13.43 21.67 -5.13
CA THR A 420 -14.84 22.08 -4.92
C THR A 420 -14.88 23.42 -4.23
N GLU A 421 -15.78 24.28 -4.72
CA GLU A 421 -16.12 25.52 -4.04
C GLU A 421 -16.94 25.16 -2.80
N LEU A 422 -16.50 25.57 -1.64
CA LEU A 422 -17.26 25.44 -0.39
C LEU A 422 -17.92 26.79 -0.11
N ASP A 423 -19.23 26.81 0.00
CA ASP A 423 -20.03 27.97 0.41
C ASP A 423 -19.70 28.41 1.85
#